data_8a8f2c8b6030ff1acca62224e3a5da7b
#
_entry.id   8a8f2c8b6030ff1acca62224e3a5da7b
#
_cell.length_a   1.000
_cell.length_b   1.000
_cell.length_c   1.000
_cell.angle_alpha   90.00
_cell.angle_beta   90.00
_cell.angle_gamma   90.00
#
_symmetry.space_group_name_H-M   'P 1'
#
loop_
_entity.id
_entity.type
_entity.pdbx_description
1 polymer ?
#
loop_
_entity_poly.entity_id
_entity_poly.type
_entity_poly.pdbx_seq_one_letter_code
_entity_poly.pdbx_strand_id
1 'polypeptide(L)'
;MRQYIFEKHYPSLSYIANNWPRSKHLLKKFVLSNQKKPDFYEICTKCLNDLNIFKIRDYSSILKKLSKLCSYNFTYNSYHDQHHFKSVILIACLLAKLSKLKSNDDKILLVIIALTHDLNHQGRRVINKPYYQEEKSFKDLSYVIFKKITYKKYYRIKKIFRSTFFPVKPSHVNDHLEKIILDADVLASLMFGIKTGMKFASRLKHEIRFDDKADILFRGFLKLLDSKSLYLDSSKKSC
;
A
#
# COMPACT_ATOMS: atom_id res chain seq x y z
N MET A 1 -21.00 -14.09 10.79
CA MET A 1 -20.87 -14.54 9.38
C MET A 1 -19.75 -13.83 8.61
N ARG A 2 -19.59 -12.47 8.69
CA ARG A 2 -18.48 -11.72 8.03
C ARG A 2 -17.08 -12.16 8.50
N GLN A 3 -16.88 -12.35 9.80
CA GLN A 3 -15.62 -12.76 10.41
C GLN A 3 -15.16 -14.13 9.90
N TYR A 4 -16.10 -15.09 9.80
CA TYR A 4 -15.80 -16.44 9.30
C TYR A 4 -15.35 -16.44 7.84
N ILE A 5 -15.98 -15.62 6.98
CA ILE A 5 -15.60 -15.50 5.55
C ILE A 5 -14.21 -14.84 5.43
N PHE A 6 -13.93 -13.83 6.25
CA PHE A 6 -12.64 -13.15 6.28
C PHE A 6 -11.51 -14.11 6.72
N GLU A 7 -11.67 -14.78 7.85
CA GLU A 7 -10.69 -15.72 8.38
C GLU A 7 -10.40 -16.88 7.43
N LYS A 8 -11.41 -17.37 6.74
CA LYS A 8 -11.25 -18.43 5.74
C LYS A 8 -10.41 -18.01 4.53
N HIS A 9 -10.37 -16.72 4.18
CA HIS A 9 -9.73 -16.23 2.96
C HIS A 9 -8.49 -15.39 3.21
N TYR A 10 -8.28 -14.90 4.44
CA TYR A 10 -7.08 -14.14 4.79
C TYR A 10 -5.85 -15.06 4.74
N PRO A 11 -4.87 -14.75 3.88
CA PRO A 11 -3.66 -15.54 3.84
C PRO A 11 -2.76 -15.14 5.02
N SER A 12 -2.32 -16.08 5.84
CA SER A 12 -1.28 -15.79 6.83
C SER A 12 -0.02 -15.30 6.13
N LEU A 13 0.38 -14.05 6.38
CA LEU A 13 1.60 -13.49 5.81
C LEU A 13 2.85 -14.19 6.35
N SER A 14 2.77 -14.78 7.54
CA SER A 14 3.84 -15.62 8.08
C SER A 14 4.04 -16.88 7.24
N TYR A 15 2.97 -17.58 6.90
CA TYR A 15 3.04 -18.72 6.01
C TYR A 15 3.54 -18.34 4.61
N ILE A 16 3.03 -17.21 4.06
CA ILE A 16 3.43 -16.72 2.74
C ILE A 16 4.92 -16.39 2.74
N ALA A 17 5.42 -15.64 3.72
CA ALA A 17 6.83 -15.26 3.78
C ALA A 17 7.77 -16.47 3.88
N ASN A 18 7.40 -17.48 4.67
CA ASN A 18 8.20 -18.68 4.84
C ASN A 18 8.25 -19.58 3.58
N ASN A 19 7.23 -19.47 2.72
CA ASN A 19 7.11 -20.24 1.47
C ASN A 19 7.28 -19.39 0.21
N TRP A 20 7.80 -18.17 0.35
CA TRP A 20 7.99 -17.25 -0.75
C TRP A 20 9.06 -17.73 -1.74
N PRO A 21 8.89 -17.64 -3.05
CA PRO A 21 7.74 -17.05 -3.78
C PRO A 21 6.62 -18.04 -4.14
N ARG A 22 6.73 -19.32 -3.79
CA ARG A 22 5.76 -20.39 -4.16
C ARG A 22 4.33 -20.09 -3.69
N SER A 23 4.19 -19.40 -2.56
CA SER A 23 2.91 -19.02 -1.94
C SER A 23 2.24 -17.78 -2.54
N LYS A 24 2.85 -17.16 -3.54
CA LYS A 24 2.35 -15.91 -4.19
C LYS A 24 0.89 -16.01 -4.66
N HIS A 25 0.46 -17.19 -5.10
CA HIS A 25 -0.91 -17.45 -5.53
C HIS A 25 -1.97 -17.24 -4.43
N LEU A 26 -1.62 -17.51 -3.16
CA LEU A 26 -2.52 -17.30 -2.03
C LEU A 26 -2.78 -15.81 -1.80
N LEU A 27 -1.70 -15.01 -1.83
CA LEU A 27 -1.81 -13.56 -1.74
C LEU A 27 -2.65 -12.99 -2.89
N LYS A 28 -2.38 -13.44 -4.11
CA LYS A 28 -3.14 -13.05 -5.31
C LYS A 28 -4.64 -13.33 -5.14
N LYS A 29 -4.99 -14.53 -4.69
CA LYS A 29 -6.39 -14.94 -4.48
C LYS A 29 -7.10 -14.00 -3.52
N PHE A 30 -6.48 -13.65 -2.40
CA PHE A 30 -7.08 -12.75 -1.42
C PHE A 30 -7.18 -11.31 -1.94
N VAL A 31 -6.11 -10.77 -2.51
CA VAL A 31 -6.09 -9.40 -3.05
C VAL A 31 -7.16 -9.21 -4.13
N LEU A 32 -7.29 -10.17 -5.04
CA LEU A 32 -8.24 -10.07 -6.15
C LEU A 32 -9.66 -10.52 -5.80
N SER A 33 -9.90 -11.00 -4.58
CA SER A 33 -11.26 -11.37 -4.15
C SER A 33 -12.18 -10.15 -4.14
N ASN A 34 -13.41 -10.32 -4.69
CA ASN A 34 -14.44 -9.28 -4.76
C ASN A 34 -15.06 -9.03 -3.38
N GLN A 35 -14.36 -8.34 -2.52
CA GLN A 35 -14.93 -7.78 -1.31
C GLN A 35 -15.41 -6.37 -1.61
N LYS A 36 -16.73 -6.19 -1.77
CA LYS A 36 -17.33 -4.87 -2.05
C LYS A 36 -17.02 -3.81 -0.97
N LYS A 37 -16.80 -4.24 0.27
CA LYS A 37 -16.43 -3.38 1.39
C LYS A 37 -15.47 -4.14 2.30
N PRO A 38 -14.15 -4.08 2.05
CA PRO A 38 -13.16 -4.72 2.92
C PRO A 38 -13.20 -4.06 4.30
N ASP A 39 -13.12 -4.85 5.36
CA ASP A 39 -12.87 -4.35 6.69
C ASP A 39 -11.37 -4.04 6.84
N PHE A 40 -11.00 -2.79 6.57
CA PHE A 40 -9.61 -2.36 6.67
C PHE A 40 -9.04 -2.44 8.08
N TYR A 41 -9.88 -2.26 9.12
CA TYR A 41 -9.41 -2.42 10.49
C TYR A 41 -9.01 -3.87 10.78
N GLU A 42 -9.84 -4.82 10.35
CA GLU A 42 -9.53 -6.24 10.49
C GLU A 42 -8.29 -6.64 9.69
N ILE A 43 -8.16 -6.18 8.44
CA ILE A 43 -6.97 -6.42 7.61
C ILE A 43 -5.71 -5.90 8.30
N CYS A 44 -5.71 -4.64 8.75
CA CYS A 44 -4.57 -4.05 9.45
C CYS A 44 -4.22 -4.80 10.74
N THR A 45 -5.22 -5.21 11.52
CA THR A 45 -5.00 -5.97 12.76
C THR A 45 -4.39 -7.34 12.47
N LYS A 46 -4.88 -8.08 11.47
CA LYS A 46 -4.30 -9.36 11.05
C LYS A 46 -2.86 -9.19 10.54
N CYS A 47 -2.60 -8.15 9.74
CA CYS A 47 -1.24 -7.82 9.29
C CYS A 47 -0.30 -7.53 10.46
N LEU A 48 -0.73 -6.76 11.45
CA LEU A 48 0.06 -6.48 12.65
C LEU A 48 0.33 -7.74 13.47
N ASN A 49 -0.66 -8.62 13.65
CA ASN A 49 -0.47 -9.91 14.30
C ASN A 49 0.57 -10.76 13.57
N ASP A 50 0.52 -10.82 12.23
CA ASP A 50 1.52 -11.50 11.41
C ASP A 50 2.92 -10.87 11.52
N LEU A 51 3.02 -9.57 11.85
CA LEU A 51 4.27 -8.87 12.18
C LEU A 51 4.68 -9.03 13.66
N ASN A 52 4.00 -9.89 14.44
CA ASN A 52 4.19 -10.12 15.88
C ASN A 52 3.86 -8.90 16.75
N ILE A 53 2.88 -8.09 16.34
CA ILE A 53 2.34 -6.97 17.11
C ILE A 53 0.93 -7.32 17.58
N PHE A 54 0.83 -7.84 18.80
CA PHE A 54 -0.45 -8.31 19.38
C PHE A 54 -1.15 -7.25 20.25
N LYS A 55 -0.42 -6.25 20.74
CA LYS A 55 -0.94 -5.19 21.60
C LYS A 55 -0.83 -3.84 20.90
N ILE A 56 -1.96 -3.36 20.38
CA ILE A 56 -2.06 -2.08 19.67
C ILE A 56 -2.88 -1.05 20.44
N ARG A 57 -2.97 -1.17 21.79
CA ARG A 57 -3.88 -0.36 22.61
C ARG A 57 -3.86 1.13 22.26
N ASP A 58 -2.68 1.72 22.17
CA ASP A 58 -2.52 3.16 21.91
C ASP A 58 -2.86 3.56 20.47
N TYR A 59 -2.79 2.63 19.52
CA TYR A 59 -3.06 2.85 18.10
C TYR A 59 -4.39 2.29 17.62
N SER A 60 -5.12 1.52 18.45
CA SER A 60 -6.39 0.89 18.07
C SER A 60 -7.43 1.93 17.63
N SER A 61 -7.60 3.00 18.41
CA SER A 61 -8.54 4.08 18.09
C SER A 61 -8.15 4.82 16.81
N ILE A 62 -6.84 5.02 16.58
CA ILE A 62 -6.30 5.62 15.35
C ILE A 62 -6.63 4.74 14.16
N LEU A 63 -6.29 3.45 14.21
CA LEU A 63 -6.54 2.51 13.12
C LEU A 63 -8.03 2.37 12.81
N LYS A 64 -8.90 2.32 13.83
CA LYS A 64 -10.36 2.32 13.61
C LYS A 64 -10.83 3.56 12.88
N LYS A 65 -10.38 4.75 13.29
CA LYS A 65 -10.74 6.02 12.65
C LYS A 65 -10.25 6.09 11.21
N LEU A 66 -8.98 5.73 10.97
CA LEU A 66 -8.40 5.72 9.63
C LEU A 66 -9.07 4.69 8.72
N SER A 67 -9.31 3.48 9.20
CA SER A 67 -10.01 2.43 8.44
C SER A 67 -11.42 2.88 8.03
N LYS A 68 -12.12 3.58 8.91
CA LYS A 68 -13.42 4.17 8.60
C LYS A 68 -13.30 5.23 7.51
N LEU A 69 -12.36 6.17 7.62
CA LEU A 69 -12.11 7.20 6.60
C LEU A 69 -11.78 6.56 5.24
N CYS A 70 -10.89 5.58 5.22
CA CYS A 70 -10.54 4.85 4.00
C CYS A 70 -11.73 4.12 3.38
N SER A 71 -12.64 3.56 4.16
CA SER A 71 -13.83 2.85 3.65
C SER A 71 -14.84 3.75 2.96
N TYR A 72 -14.87 5.04 3.25
CA TYR A 72 -15.79 6.00 2.62
C TYR A 72 -15.27 6.59 1.32
N ASN A 73 -13.96 6.64 1.13
CA ASN A 73 -13.33 7.45 0.08
C ASN A 73 -13.09 6.75 -1.26
N PHE A 74 -13.42 5.45 -1.38
CA PHE A 74 -13.02 4.65 -2.56
C PHE A 74 -14.12 4.37 -3.58
N THR A 75 -15.28 5.00 -3.46
CA THR A 75 -16.43 4.66 -4.29
C THR A 75 -16.34 5.16 -5.74
N TYR A 76 -15.43 6.10 -6.03
CA TYR A 76 -15.38 6.80 -7.31
C TYR A 76 -14.13 6.54 -8.15
N ASN A 77 -13.05 6.06 -7.52
CA ASN A 77 -11.80 5.80 -8.21
C ASN A 77 -11.77 4.41 -8.82
N SER A 78 -11.32 4.31 -10.07
CA SER A 78 -11.24 3.01 -10.75
C SER A 78 -9.94 2.25 -10.45
N TYR A 79 -8.86 2.95 -10.11
CA TYR A 79 -7.57 2.38 -9.74
C TYR A 79 -7.26 2.52 -8.26
N HIS A 80 -7.31 3.75 -7.70
CA HIS A 80 -7.10 4.02 -6.27
C HIS A 80 -8.37 3.63 -5.48
N ASP A 81 -8.78 2.37 -5.63
CA ASP A 81 -9.95 1.77 -5.03
C ASP A 81 -9.58 0.88 -3.82
N GLN A 82 -10.58 0.26 -3.25
CA GLN A 82 -10.41 -0.67 -2.12
C GLN A 82 -9.46 -1.85 -2.43
N HIS A 83 -9.33 -2.26 -3.69
CA HIS A 83 -8.43 -3.36 -4.07
C HIS A 83 -6.98 -2.90 -4.03
N HIS A 84 -6.68 -1.68 -4.50
CA HIS A 84 -5.36 -1.08 -4.43
C HIS A 84 -4.90 -0.97 -2.97
N PHE A 85 -5.69 -0.34 -2.12
CA PHE A 85 -5.32 -0.17 -0.69
C PHE A 85 -5.13 -1.51 0.02
N LYS A 86 -6.05 -2.46 -0.17
CA LYS A 86 -5.90 -3.82 0.37
C LYS A 86 -4.60 -4.48 -0.10
N SER A 87 -4.27 -4.31 -1.37
CA SER A 87 -3.06 -4.84 -1.98
C SER A 87 -1.80 -4.22 -1.35
N VAL A 88 -1.74 -2.90 -1.27
CA VAL A 88 -0.58 -2.18 -0.71
C VAL A 88 -0.35 -2.56 0.76
N ILE A 89 -1.40 -2.62 1.60
CA ILE A 89 -1.27 -3.03 3.00
C ILE A 89 -0.64 -4.42 3.12
N LEU A 90 -1.18 -5.40 2.38
CA LEU A 90 -0.72 -6.79 2.45
C LEU A 90 0.71 -6.95 1.93
N ILE A 91 1.04 -6.30 0.81
CA ILE A 91 2.38 -6.38 0.21
C ILE A 91 3.39 -5.66 1.09
N ALA A 92 3.07 -4.47 1.63
CA ALA A 92 3.96 -3.77 2.55
C ALA A 92 4.28 -4.63 3.79
N CYS A 93 3.29 -5.27 4.38
CA CYS A 93 3.50 -6.15 5.53
C CYS A 93 4.27 -7.43 5.16
N LEU A 94 4.05 -7.99 3.98
CA LEU A 94 4.85 -9.11 3.48
C LEU A 94 6.32 -8.70 3.29
N LEU A 95 6.57 -7.57 2.64
CA LEU A 95 7.92 -7.04 2.44
C LEU A 95 8.61 -6.72 3.76
N ALA A 96 7.88 -6.20 4.75
CA ALA A 96 8.40 -5.99 6.11
C ALA A 96 8.87 -7.29 6.77
N LYS A 97 8.14 -8.40 6.57
CA LYS A 97 8.56 -9.74 7.04
C LYS A 97 9.79 -10.23 6.29
N LEU A 98 9.76 -10.18 4.97
CA LEU A 98 10.85 -10.66 4.12
C LEU A 98 12.15 -9.86 4.34
N SER A 99 12.04 -8.55 4.56
CA SER A 99 13.18 -7.67 4.87
C SER A 99 13.53 -7.60 6.37
N LYS A 100 12.84 -8.41 7.21
CA LYS A 100 13.08 -8.53 8.65
C LYS A 100 13.01 -7.19 9.40
N LEU A 101 11.97 -6.38 9.13
CA LEU A 101 11.74 -5.13 9.85
C LEU A 101 11.62 -5.40 11.37
N LYS A 102 12.54 -4.82 12.17
CA LYS A 102 12.66 -5.15 13.61
C LYS A 102 11.76 -4.29 14.49
N SER A 103 11.78 -2.97 14.29
CA SER A 103 11.12 -2.00 15.16
C SER A 103 9.60 -2.17 15.19
N ASN A 104 9.03 -2.37 16.38
CA ASN A 104 7.59 -2.46 16.55
C ASN A 104 6.87 -1.16 16.19
N ASP A 105 7.45 -0.02 16.54
CA ASP A 105 6.97 1.30 16.14
C ASP A 105 6.91 1.43 14.61
N ASP A 106 7.96 1.00 13.92
CA ASP A 106 8.02 1.05 12.46
C ASP A 106 7.00 0.12 11.81
N LYS A 107 6.74 -1.06 12.38
CA LYS A 107 5.70 -1.97 11.90
C LYS A 107 4.30 -1.33 11.98
N ILE A 108 4.01 -0.64 13.09
CA ILE A 108 2.73 0.06 13.27
C ILE A 108 2.64 1.25 12.29
N LEU A 109 3.70 2.05 12.19
CA LEU A 109 3.75 3.18 11.26
C LEU A 109 3.60 2.71 9.80
N LEU A 110 4.24 1.59 9.44
CA LEU A 110 4.11 1.00 8.11
C LEU A 110 2.66 0.71 7.75
N VAL A 111 1.91 0.05 8.66
CA VAL A 111 0.49 -0.26 8.43
C VAL A 111 -0.34 1.01 8.30
N ILE A 112 -0.08 2.03 9.13
CA ILE A 112 -0.76 3.33 9.05
C ILE A 112 -0.47 3.99 7.70
N ILE A 113 0.78 4.05 7.27
CA ILE A 113 1.17 4.68 5.99
C ILE A 113 0.58 3.90 4.83
N ALA A 114 0.71 2.58 4.79
CA ALA A 114 0.15 1.74 3.73
C ALA A 114 -1.38 1.88 3.59
N LEU A 115 -2.09 2.05 4.72
CA LEU A 115 -3.53 2.29 4.74
C LEU A 115 -3.89 3.68 4.18
N THR A 116 -3.01 4.69 4.29
CA THR A 116 -3.39 6.09 4.11
C THR A 116 -2.58 6.85 3.06
N HIS A 117 -1.60 6.22 2.38
CA HIS A 117 -0.71 6.89 1.43
C HIS A 117 -1.47 7.65 0.32
N ASP A 118 -2.61 7.10 -0.12
CA ASP A 118 -3.51 7.69 -1.13
C ASP A 118 -4.86 8.11 -0.54
N LEU A 119 -4.93 8.41 0.75
CA LEU A 119 -6.17 8.83 1.41
C LEU A 119 -6.75 10.08 0.72
N ASN A 120 -8.02 10.01 0.33
CA ASN A 120 -8.71 11.08 -0.40
C ASN A 120 -8.09 11.40 -1.78
N HIS A 121 -7.47 10.43 -2.44
CA HIS A 121 -6.98 10.59 -3.81
C HIS A 121 -8.13 11.01 -4.74
N GLN A 122 -7.89 12.07 -5.56
CA GLN A 122 -8.95 12.69 -6.35
C GLN A 122 -9.29 11.94 -7.66
N GLY A 123 -8.60 10.84 -7.96
CA GLY A 123 -8.83 10.09 -9.20
C GLY A 123 -8.50 10.89 -10.48
N ARG A 124 -7.61 11.86 -10.40
CA ARG A 124 -7.21 12.66 -11.55
C ARG A 124 -5.78 13.15 -11.42
N ARG A 125 -5.13 13.37 -12.56
CA ARG A 125 -3.82 14.01 -12.60
C ARG A 125 -3.97 15.49 -12.24
N VAL A 126 -3.17 15.96 -11.30
CA VAL A 126 -3.09 17.39 -10.96
C VAL A 126 -1.84 17.97 -11.63
N ILE A 127 -2.07 18.67 -12.74
CA ILE A 127 -1.00 19.36 -13.48
C ILE A 127 -0.62 20.62 -12.70
N ASN A 128 0.67 20.98 -12.67
CA ASN A 128 1.21 22.20 -12.05
C ASN A 128 1.24 22.22 -10.50
N LYS A 129 0.95 21.13 -9.82
CA LYS A 129 1.11 21.02 -8.36
C LYS A 129 1.78 19.70 -7.98
N PRO A 130 3.11 19.59 -8.09
CA PRO A 130 3.82 18.39 -7.66
C PRO A 130 3.53 18.11 -6.17
N TYR A 131 3.45 16.85 -5.78
CA TYR A 131 3.15 16.39 -4.42
C TYR A 131 1.74 16.74 -3.89
N TYR A 132 0.82 17.22 -4.74
CA TYR A 132 -0.50 17.65 -4.28
C TYR A 132 -1.31 16.54 -3.59
N GLN A 133 -1.32 15.34 -4.18
CA GLN A 133 -2.07 14.21 -3.62
C GLN A 133 -1.43 13.69 -2.33
N GLU A 134 -0.12 13.56 -2.34
CA GLU A 134 0.68 13.10 -1.21
C GLU A 134 0.56 14.05 -0.01
N GLU A 135 0.63 15.36 -0.26
CA GLU A 135 0.47 16.37 0.79
C GLU A 135 -0.97 16.41 1.33
N LYS A 136 -1.97 16.20 0.47
CA LYS A 136 -3.36 16.09 0.89
C LYS A 136 -3.59 14.85 1.74
N SER A 137 -3.14 13.68 1.29
CA SER A 137 -3.25 12.43 2.04
C SER A 137 -2.53 12.53 3.39
N PHE A 138 -1.34 13.12 3.42
CA PHE A 138 -0.60 13.37 4.66
C PHE A 138 -1.34 14.35 5.59
N LYS A 139 -1.93 15.43 5.05
CA LYS A 139 -2.70 16.39 5.83
C LYS A 139 -3.88 15.70 6.51
N ASP A 140 -4.64 14.88 5.77
CA ASP A 140 -5.80 14.17 6.31
C ASP A 140 -5.41 13.14 7.37
N LEU A 141 -4.30 12.41 7.15
CA LEU A 141 -3.71 11.56 8.18
C LEU A 141 -3.30 12.37 9.41
N SER A 142 -2.65 13.53 9.23
CA SER A 142 -2.08 14.32 10.30
C SER A 142 -3.13 14.78 11.32
N TYR A 143 -4.35 15.11 10.89
CA TYR A 143 -5.46 15.44 11.80
C TYR A 143 -5.82 14.30 12.77
N VAL A 144 -5.53 13.07 12.39
CA VAL A 144 -5.83 11.90 13.22
C VAL A 144 -4.69 11.58 14.19
N ILE A 145 -3.44 11.78 13.75
CA ILE A 145 -2.26 11.29 14.49
C ILE A 145 -1.47 12.38 15.22
N PHE A 146 -1.65 13.66 14.90
CA PHE A 146 -0.79 14.77 15.36
C PHE A 146 -0.52 14.76 16.88
N LYS A 147 -1.56 14.55 17.71
CA LYS A 147 -1.43 14.52 19.17
C LYS A 147 -0.89 13.19 19.73
N LYS A 148 -0.62 12.21 18.88
CA LYS A 148 -0.29 10.83 19.26
C LYS A 148 1.12 10.41 18.87
N ILE A 149 1.83 11.24 18.13
CA ILE A 149 3.18 10.97 17.65
C ILE A 149 4.13 12.12 17.96
N THR A 150 5.42 11.80 18.07
CA THR A 150 6.46 12.82 18.25
C THR A 150 6.67 13.62 16.97
N TYR A 151 7.20 14.84 17.11
CA TYR A 151 7.57 15.71 15.99
C TYR A 151 8.49 15.01 14.97
N LYS A 152 9.49 14.26 15.46
CA LYS A 152 10.41 13.47 14.62
C LYS A 152 9.66 12.43 13.76
N LYS A 153 8.71 11.69 14.35
CA LYS A 153 7.87 10.73 13.60
C LYS A 153 6.98 11.45 12.60
N TYR A 154 6.42 12.60 12.96
CA TYR A 154 5.59 13.40 12.05
C TYR A 154 6.35 13.79 10.77
N TYR A 155 7.55 14.36 10.89
CA TYR A 155 8.35 14.73 9.71
C TYR A 155 8.82 13.53 8.91
N ARG A 156 9.15 12.43 9.57
CA ARG A 156 9.49 11.17 8.88
C ARG A 156 8.33 10.68 8.01
N ILE A 157 7.11 10.64 8.55
CA ILE A 157 5.92 10.23 7.80
C ILE A 157 5.67 11.21 6.64
N LYS A 158 5.73 12.51 6.88
CA LYS A 158 5.58 13.52 5.81
C LYS A 158 6.55 13.30 4.66
N LYS A 159 7.81 13.01 4.96
CA LYS A 159 8.82 12.69 3.95
C LYS A 159 8.44 11.45 3.15
N ILE A 160 8.02 10.37 3.83
CA ILE A 160 7.62 9.12 3.18
C ILE A 160 6.42 9.36 2.24
N PHE A 161 5.41 10.13 2.66
CA PHE A 161 4.29 10.48 1.78
C PHE A 161 4.76 11.23 0.53
N ARG A 162 5.64 12.21 0.66
CA ARG A 162 6.17 12.94 -0.52
C ARG A 162 6.97 12.05 -1.46
N SER A 163 7.61 10.99 -0.96
CA SER A 163 8.34 10.04 -1.82
C SER A 163 7.44 9.14 -2.65
N THR A 164 6.16 8.95 -2.27
CA THR A 164 5.24 8.18 -3.11
C THR A 164 4.82 8.94 -4.38
N PHE A 165 5.17 10.22 -4.50
CA PHE A 165 5.00 10.98 -5.73
C PHE A 165 5.83 10.36 -6.87
N PHE A 166 5.16 10.04 -7.93
CA PHE A 166 5.78 9.45 -9.11
C PHE A 166 6.19 10.53 -10.14
N PRO A 167 7.39 10.46 -10.74
CA PRO A 167 8.48 9.50 -10.54
C PRO A 167 9.46 9.93 -9.43
N VAL A 168 9.78 9.02 -8.51
CA VAL A 168 10.78 9.28 -7.46
C VAL A 168 12.19 8.95 -7.97
N LYS A 169 13.15 9.81 -7.67
CA LYS A 169 14.56 9.53 -7.96
C LYS A 169 15.13 8.57 -6.92
N PRO A 170 15.64 7.39 -7.32
CA PRO A 170 16.13 6.36 -6.39
C PRO A 170 17.19 6.84 -5.40
N SER A 171 18.03 7.80 -5.78
CA SER A 171 19.11 8.34 -4.96
C SER A 171 18.68 9.06 -3.66
N HIS A 172 17.40 9.35 -3.52
CA HIS A 172 16.87 10.07 -2.36
C HIS A 172 16.15 9.19 -1.33
N VAL A 173 16.04 7.87 -1.58
CA VAL A 173 15.31 6.93 -0.72
C VAL A 173 16.27 6.19 0.20
N ASN A 174 16.35 6.62 1.47
CA ASN A 174 17.24 6.02 2.47
C ASN A 174 16.48 5.32 3.63
N ASP A 175 15.26 5.73 3.91
CA ASP A 175 14.45 5.16 5.00
C ASP A 175 13.90 3.77 4.60
N HIS A 176 13.99 2.80 5.52
CA HIS A 176 13.53 1.44 5.25
C HIS A 176 12.00 1.37 5.04
N LEU A 177 11.22 2.15 5.82
CA LEU A 177 9.77 2.22 5.61
C LEU A 177 9.43 2.84 4.25
N GLU A 178 10.16 3.90 3.86
CA GLU A 178 10.03 4.54 2.57
C GLU A 178 10.23 3.52 1.44
N LYS A 179 11.31 2.73 1.50
CA LYS A 179 11.59 1.64 0.53
C LYS A 179 10.45 0.62 0.45
N ILE A 180 9.95 0.18 1.61
CA ILE A 180 8.86 -0.81 1.67
C ILE A 180 7.59 -0.25 1.03
N ILE A 181 7.21 0.99 1.33
CA ILE A 181 5.98 1.60 0.80
C ILE A 181 6.05 1.79 -0.70
N LEU A 182 7.16 2.34 -1.21
CA LEU A 182 7.36 2.54 -2.65
C LEU A 182 7.31 1.23 -3.43
N ASP A 183 8.01 0.20 -2.93
CA ASP A 183 7.98 -1.12 -3.56
C ASP A 183 6.60 -1.76 -3.48
N ALA A 184 5.88 -1.62 -2.35
CA ALA A 184 4.56 -2.18 -2.17
C ALA A 184 3.53 -1.55 -3.11
N ASP A 185 3.57 -0.25 -3.31
CA ASP A 185 2.67 0.47 -4.20
C ASP A 185 2.84 0.01 -5.66
N VAL A 186 4.07 -0.03 -6.15
CA VAL A 186 4.39 -0.53 -7.49
C VAL A 186 3.99 -2.01 -7.64
N LEU A 187 4.35 -2.86 -6.67
CA LEU A 187 4.06 -4.29 -6.70
C LEU A 187 2.57 -4.62 -6.57
N ALA A 188 1.77 -3.73 -5.98
CA ALA A 188 0.32 -3.88 -5.92
C ALA A 188 -0.31 -4.08 -7.30
N SER A 189 0.27 -3.47 -8.33
CA SER A 189 -0.19 -3.57 -9.71
C SER A 189 0.54 -4.63 -10.52
N LEU A 190 1.82 -4.87 -10.27
CA LEU A 190 2.70 -5.64 -11.19
C LEU A 190 3.00 -7.07 -10.72
N MET A 191 2.98 -7.31 -9.42
CA MET A 191 3.42 -8.56 -8.80
C MET A 191 2.65 -9.80 -9.28
N PHE A 192 1.40 -9.66 -9.70
CA PHE A 192 0.52 -10.79 -9.98
C PHE A 192 0.46 -11.22 -11.45
N GLY A 193 1.42 -10.78 -12.25
CA GLY A 193 1.62 -11.14 -13.64
C GLY A 193 0.94 -10.21 -14.65
N ILE A 194 1.34 -10.33 -15.91
CA ILE A 194 1.01 -9.43 -17.02
C ILE A 194 -0.49 -9.17 -17.15
N LYS A 195 -1.32 -10.21 -17.13
CA LYS A 195 -2.79 -10.06 -17.26
C LYS A 195 -3.39 -9.17 -16.17
N THR A 196 -2.91 -9.33 -14.94
CA THR A 196 -3.35 -8.51 -13.80
C THR A 196 -2.83 -7.08 -13.93
N GLY A 197 -1.55 -6.90 -14.27
CA GLY A 197 -0.94 -5.59 -14.50
C GLY A 197 -1.64 -4.80 -15.60
N MET A 198 -1.97 -5.43 -16.73
CA MET A 198 -2.75 -4.81 -17.80
C MET A 198 -4.14 -4.35 -17.34
N LYS A 199 -4.82 -5.15 -16.49
CA LYS A 199 -6.11 -4.76 -15.91
C LYS A 199 -5.98 -3.51 -15.02
N PHE A 200 -4.93 -3.42 -14.22
CA PHE A 200 -4.67 -2.25 -13.39
C PHE A 200 -4.27 -1.03 -14.23
N ALA A 201 -3.45 -1.19 -15.26
CA ALA A 201 -3.11 -0.13 -16.19
C ALA A 201 -4.35 0.42 -16.92
N SER A 202 -5.29 -0.44 -17.31
CA SER A 202 -6.57 -0.02 -17.89
C SER A 202 -7.42 0.79 -16.91
N ARG A 203 -7.45 0.40 -15.64
CA ARG A 203 -8.15 1.14 -14.59
C ARG A 203 -7.51 2.51 -14.35
N LEU A 204 -6.18 2.57 -14.26
CA LEU A 204 -5.44 3.82 -14.09
C LEU A 204 -5.66 4.75 -15.28
N LYS A 205 -5.57 4.23 -16.52
CA LYS A 205 -5.88 4.99 -17.74
C LYS A 205 -7.24 5.69 -17.63
N HIS A 206 -8.25 4.94 -17.26
CA HIS A 206 -9.62 5.46 -17.13
C HIS A 206 -9.71 6.55 -16.03
N GLU A 207 -9.05 6.34 -14.90
CA GLU A 207 -9.09 7.25 -13.75
C GLU A 207 -8.42 8.58 -14.06
N ILE A 208 -7.20 8.55 -14.64
CA ILE A 208 -6.44 9.78 -14.95
C ILE A 208 -6.79 10.38 -16.31
N ARG A 209 -7.76 9.80 -17.03
CA ARG A 209 -8.17 10.21 -18.39
C ARG A 209 -6.98 10.26 -19.34
N PHE A 210 -6.21 9.20 -19.37
CA PHE A 210 -5.06 9.09 -20.25
C PHE A 210 -5.51 8.75 -21.67
N ASP A 211 -5.11 9.53 -22.66
CA ASP A 211 -5.62 9.42 -24.05
C ASP A 211 -5.07 8.20 -24.79
N ASP A 212 -3.82 7.83 -24.51
CA ASP A 212 -3.18 6.68 -25.13
C ASP A 212 -3.73 5.33 -24.66
N LYS A 213 -3.29 4.22 -25.30
CA LYS A 213 -3.68 2.86 -24.94
C LYS A 213 -3.14 2.44 -23.56
N ALA A 214 -3.86 1.55 -22.87
CA ALA A 214 -3.46 1.05 -21.55
C ALA A 214 -2.12 0.27 -21.58
N ASP A 215 -1.74 -0.32 -22.70
CA ASP A 215 -0.44 -1.00 -22.87
C ASP A 215 0.74 -0.02 -22.80
N ILE A 216 0.57 1.24 -23.20
CA ILE A 216 1.60 2.28 -23.06
C ILE A 216 1.87 2.56 -21.58
N LEU A 217 0.81 2.73 -20.77
CA LEU A 217 0.95 2.84 -19.32
C LEU A 217 1.60 1.61 -18.71
N PHE A 218 1.19 0.41 -19.14
CA PHE A 218 1.75 -0.83 -18.62
C PHE A 218 3.23 -0.98 -18.97
N ARG A 219 3.64 -0.65 -20.20
CA ARG A 219 5.07 -0.60 -20.59
C ARG A 219 5.85 0.42 -19.77
N GLY A 220 5.25 1.56 -19.44
CA GLY A 220 5.82 2.53 -18.51
C GLY A 220 6.12 1.92 -17.15
N PHE A 221 5.18 1.17 -16.56
CA PHE A 221 5.41 0.43 -15.32
C PHE A 221 6.51 -0.63 -15.46
N LEU A 222 6.57 -1.37 -16.56
CA LEU A 222 7.63 -2.36 -16.78
C LEU A 222 9.00 -1.70 -16.88
N LYS A 223 9.13 -0.56 -17.57
CA LYS A 223 10.39 0.22 -17.64
C LYS A 223 10.85 0.68 -16.26
N LEU A 224 9.92 0.98 -15.34
CA LEU A 224 10.27 1.29 -13.97
C LEU A 224 10.90 0.09 -13.25
N LEU A 225 10.39 -1.11 -13.47
CA LEU A 225 10.97 -2.33 -12.90
C LEU A 225 12.38 -2.58 -13.47
N ASP A 226 12.57 -2.40 -14.78
CA ASP A 226 13.85 -2.58 -15.46
C ASP A 226 14.90 -1.56 -15.01
N SER A 227 14.50 -0.32 -14.71
CA SER A 227 15.38 0.76 -14.27
C SER A 227 15.90 0.64 -12.83
N LYS A 228 15.75 -0.53 -12.19
CA LYS A 228 16.14 -0.79 -10.79
C LYS A 228 15.38 0.08 -9.78
N SER A 229 14.15 0.45 -10.10
CA SER A 229 13.30 1.28 -9.22
C SER A 229 12.79 0.56 -7.98
N LEU A 230 12.94 -0.76 -7.88
CA LEU A 230 12.66 -1.51 -6.65
C LEU A 230 13.86 -1.45 -5.70
N TYR A 231 13.59 -1.04 -4.47
CA TYR A 231 14.61 -0.73 -3.46
C TYR A 231 15.03 -1.94 -2.63
N LEU A 232 14.13 -2.91 -2.42
CA LEU A 232 14.39 -4.09 -1.60
C LEU A 232 14.75 -5.30 -2.48
N ASP A 233 15.71 -6.09 -2.03
CA ASP A 233 16.05 -7.35 -2.72
C ASP A 233 14.90 -8.38 -2.67
N SER A 234 14.09 -8.35 -1.61
CA SER A 234 12.86 -9.14 -1.52
C SER A 234 11.83 -8.74 -2.57
N SER A 235 11.75 -7.45 -2.91
CA SER A 235 10.86 -6.92 -3.95
C SER A 235 11.30 -7.38 -5.34
N LYS A 236 12.60 -7.30 -5.63
CA LYS A 236 13.18 -7.76 -6.91
C LYS A 236 12.93 -9.24 -7.19
N LYS A 237 12.93 -10.07 -6.14
CA LYS A 237 12.58 -11.51 -6.23
C LYS A 237 11.08 -11.77 -6.39
N SER A 238 10.25 -10.73 -6.30
CA SER A 238 8.79 -10.82 -6.36
C SER A 238 8.21 -10.60 -7.76
N CYS A 239 9.00 -10.04 -8.65
CA CYS A 239 8.71 -9.90 -10.08
C CYS A 239 9.22 -11.10 -10.85
#